data_6ba14a90a72921dcd444e6290da3154e
#
_entry.id   6ba14a90a72921dcd444e6290da3154e
#
_cell.length_a   1.000
_cell.length_b   1.000
_cell.length_c   1.000
_cell.angle_alpha   90.00
_cell.angle_beta   90.00
_cell.angle_gamma   90.00
#
_symmetry.space_group_name_H-M   'P 1'
#
loop_
_entity.id
_entity.type
_entity.pdbx_description
1 polymer ?
#
loop_
_entity_poly.entity_id
_entity_poly.type
_entity_poly.pdbx_seq_one_letter_code
_entity_poly.pdbx_strand_id
1 'polypeptide(L)'
;MANRDMYLDENGDVLRTASLNGPLASGIPGLPAALHHVSNKHGSMPLYKLLQPAIRLAREGFPAYERLITALTVAERSRTLSPKFKAVFMPNGKLPNVGEIIKQPELAKTLEIIASSGQEGFYNSFFTETMVQEARQDGSIWLEEDFENYSVVEREPITINFLGAQLTTAPPPSSGGTTIATILNIISEFDFSGMETSARAHLIVEAMRRAYRDRAFYLGDPDFVDIPIRKLISKEHALDLAQSIDMDAATPIHKDDQLDGKLAWNEGAHTSHFSILDMNGNRAAVTQTINTWFGSGYMLPSSGLILNNEMDDFSAKPLAPNRYGLVHGEQNSIQPNKRMLSSMTPTFIESDRGIAILGTPGGARIITMVLLSILNYFDGGDAESMTASKRFHHQFLPDVIRYEKDTFSDEVIQGLETKGHTLQEISSYGNMQVVTWDNESGEVESSSDPRGIIEGYDIDFY
;
A
#
# COMPACT_ATOMS: atom_id res chain seq x y z
N MET A 1 7.86 -2.86 -25.05
CA MET A 1 8.03 -1.73 -24.09
C MET A 1 6.68 -1.18 -23.69
N ALA A 2 6.53 -0.80 -22.44
CA ALA A 2 5.31 -0.13 -21.96
C ALA A 2 5.07 1.18 -22.73
N ASN A 3 3.82 1.54 -22.96
CA ASN A 3 3.44 2.81 -23.57
C ASN A 3 2.18 3.35 -22.89
N ARG A 4 1.96 4.66 -23.08
CA ARG A 4 0.89 5.39 -22.42
C ARG A 4 -0.50 4.78 -22.62
N ASP A 5 -0.79 4.30 -23.82
CA ASP A 5 -2.13 3.91 -24.24
C ASP A 5 -2.33 2.39 -24.22
N MET A 6 -1.39 1.63 -23.64
CA MET A 6 -1.41 0.16 -23.68
C MET A 6 -2.63 -0.50 -23.01
N TYR A 7 -3.36 0.24 -22.22
CA TYR A 7 -4.61 -0.20 -21.57
C TYR A 7 -5.84 0.55 -22.08
N LEU A 8 -5.77 1.17 -23.24
CA LEU A 8 -6.91 1.78 -23.91
C LEU A 8 -7.37 0.91 -25.08
N ASP A 9 -8.68 0.89 -25.32
CA ASP A 9 -9.25 0.32 -26.54
C ASP A 9 -9.19 1.33 -27.71
N GLU A 10 -9.70 0.91 -28.85
CA GLU A 10 -9.74 1.73 -30.06
C GLU A 10 -10.61 2.99 -29.93
N ASN A 11 -11.49 3.08 -28.94
CA ASN A 11 -12.31 4.24 -28.62
C ASN A 11 -11.65 5.15 -27.56
N GLY A 12 -10.51 4.74 -27.01
CA GLY A 12 -9.84 5.42 -25.91
C GLY A 12 -10.45 5.15 -24.52
N ASP A 13 -11.21 4.07 -24.38
CA ASP A 13 -11.77 3.62 -23.13
C ASP A 13 -10.83 2.65 -22.41
N VAL A 14 -10.78 2.73 -21.06
CA VAL A 14 -9.85 1.95 -20.25
C VAL A 14 -10.22 0.48 -20.19
N LEU A 15 -9.34 -0.38 -20.66
CA LEU A 15 -9.40 -1.83 -20.55
C LEU A 15 -8.95 -2.31 -19.18
N ARG A 16 -9.77 -2.07 -18.15
CA ARG A 16 -9.42 -2.36 -16.74
C ARG A 16 -9.04 -3.83 -16.51
N THR A 17 -9.62 -4.76 -17.23
CA THR A 17 -9.27 -6.17 -17.13
C THR A 17 -7.82 -6.44 -17.53
N ALA A 18 -7.27 -5.70 -18.50
CA ALA A 18 -5.90 -5.86 -18.97
C ALA A 18 -4.87 -5.31 -17.97
N SER A 19 -5.21 -4.24 -17.21
CA SER A 19 -4.34 -3.70 -16.17
C SER A 19 -4.34 -4.51 -14.87
N LEU A 20 -5.33 -5.42 -14.70
CA LEU A 20 -5.51 -6.19 -13.47
C LEU A 20 -5.17 -7.68 -13.59
N ASN A 21 -5.31 -8.30 -14.76
CA ASN A 21 -5.20 -9.74 -14.92
C ASN A 21 -4.11 -10.13 -15.94
N GLY A 22 -3.46 -11.26 -15.66
CA GLY A 22 -2.47 -11.84 -16.55
C GLY A 22 -1.11 -11.11 -16.51
N PRO A 23 -0.15 -11.57 -17.30
CA PRO A 23 1.23 -11.08 -17.19
C PRO A 23 1.41 -9.67 -17.77
N LEU A 24 0.48 -9.16 -18.61
CA LEU A 24 0.52 -7.77 -19.10
C LEU A 24 0.32 -6.73 -17.97
N ALA A 25 -0.38 -7.11 -16.90
CA ALA A 25 -0.65 -6.25 -15.74
C ALA A 25 0.57 -6.06 -14.82
N SER A 26 1.67 -6.79 -15.06
CA SER A 26 2.79 -6.88 -14.13
C SER A 26 3.95 -5.96 -14.50
N GLY A 27 4.38 -5.16 -13.54
CA GLY A 27 5.70 -4.54 -13.54
C GLY A 27 6.81 -5.54 -13.19
N ILE A 28 8.08 -5.17 -13.43
CA ILE A 28 9.23 -6.01 -13.08
C ILE A 28 9.26 -6.25 -11.57
N PRO A 29 9.36 -7.52 -11.10
CA PRO A 29 9.42 -7.83 -9.68
C PRO A 29 10.64 -7.19 -9.00
N GLY A 30 10.43 -6.30 -8.03
CA GLY A 30 11.50 -5.55 -7.38
C GLY A 30 11.94 -6.10 -6.01
N LEU A 31 11.11 -6.93 -5.37
CA LEU A 31 11.40 -7.43 -4.02
C LEU A 31 12.72 -8.22 -3.92
N PRO A 32 13.09 -9.10 -4.88
CA PRO A 32 14.38 -9.82 -4.81
C PRO A 32 15.59 -8.87 -4.75
N ALA A 33 15.57 -7.80 -5.55
CA ALA A 33 16.64 -6.79 -5.52
C ALA A 33 16.68 -6.04 -4.18
N ALA A 34 15.51 -5.67 -3.64
CA ALA A 34 15.42 -4.99 -2.34
C ALA A 34 15.96 -5.86 -1.20
N LEU A 35 15.60 -7.16 -1.16
CA LEU A 35 16.09 -8.11 -0.14
C LEU A 35 17.62 -8.26 -0.21
N HIS A 36 18.16 -8.41 -1.41
CA HIS A 36 19.61 -8.50 -1.62
C HIS A 36 20.31 -7.21 -1.19
N HIS A 37 19.79 -6.05 -1.60
CA HIS A 37 20.36 -4.75 -1.26
C HIS A 37 20.37 -4.49 0.26
N VAL A 38 19.23 -4.69 0.93
CA VAL A 38 19.11 -4.47 2.38
C VAL A 38 20.00 -5.45 3.15
N SER A 39 20.05 -6.74 2.76
CA SER A 39 20.90 -7.74 3.40
C SER A 39 22.38 -7.39 3.27
N ASN A 40 22.84 -6.92 2.11
CA ASN A 40 24.26 -6.60 1.88
C ASN A 40 24.67 -5.29 2.55
N LYS A 41 23.78 -4.28 2.58
CA LYS A 41 24.13 -2.94 3.07
C LYS A 41 23.93 -2.80 4.58
N HIS A 42 22.89 -3.43 5.13
CA HIS A 42 22.44 -3.23 6.49
C HIS A 42 22.39 -4.53 7.30
N GLY A 43 22.42 -5.70 6.64
CA GLY A 43 22.31 -6.99 7.29
C GLY A 43 23.59 -7.42 8.01
N SER A 44 23.45 -7.99 9.20
CA SER A 44 24.54 -8.65 9.93
C SER A 44 24.63 -10.17 9.63
N MET A 45 23.64 -10.71 8.94
CA MET A 45 23.56 -12.14 8.60
C MET A 45 23.43 -12.33 7.09
N PRO A 46 24.12 -13.30 6.49
CA PRO A 46 24.07 -13.49 5.05
C PRO A 46 22.69 -13.96 4.58
N LEU A 47 22.24 -13.44 3.42
CA LEU A 47 20.91 -13.66 2.85
C LEU A 47 20.54 -15.14 2.71
N TYR A 48 21.52 -15.99 2.35
CA TYR A 48 21.25 -17.44 2.21
C TYR A 48 20.78 -18.10 3.50
N LYS A 49 21.22 -17.62 4.67
CA LYS A 49 20.74 -18.10 5.97
C LYS A 49 19.33 -17.59 6.26
N LEU A 50 19.08 -16.29 5.96
CA LEU A 50 17.80 -15.65 6.19
C LEU A 50 16.66 -16.26 5.36
N LEU A 51 16.97 -16.75 4.16
CA LEU A 51 15.98 -17.37 3.28
C LEU A 51 15.67 -18.85 3.59
N GLN A 52 16.45 -19.54 4.44
CA GLN A 52 16.23 -20.96 4.73
C GLN A 52 14.83 -21.30 5.24
N PRO A 53 14.23 -20.53 6.18
CA PRO A 53 12.86 -20.83 6.64
C PRO A 53 11.83 -20.73 5.50
N ALA A 54 11.93 -19.70 4.65
CA ALA A 54 11.04 -19.51 3.52
C ALA A 54 11.20 -20.63 2.46
N ILE A 55 12.45 -21.02 2.16
CA ILE A 55 12.76 -22.13 1.26
C ILE A 55 12.13 -23.43 1.78
N ARG A 56 12.29 -23.71 3.08
CA ARG A 56 11.72 -24.91 3.73
C ARG A 56 10.19 -24.90 3.63
N LEU A 57 9.53 -23.79 4.00
CA LEU A 57 8.07 -23.66 3.93
C LEU A 57 7.55 -23.81 2.50
N ALA A 58 8.22 -23.23 1.52
CA ALA A 58 7.85 -23.40 0.13
C ALA A 58 8.00 -24.86 -0.34
N ARG A 59 9.05 -25.54 0.08
CA ARG A 59 9.35 -26.93 -0.33
C ARG A 59 8.49 -27.96 0.37
N GLU A 60 8.45 -27.91 1.71
CA GLU A 60 7.76 -28.89 2.55
C GLU A 60 6.27 -28.60 2.63
N GLY A 61 5.90 -27.33 2.49
CA GLY A 61 4.54 -26.83 2.53
C GLY A 61 4.16 -26.20 3.86
N PHE A 62 3.04 -25.53 3.86
CA PHE A 62 2.41 -24.90 5.02
C PHE A 62 0.91 -25.23 5.03
N PRO A 63 0.25 -25.29 6.19
CA PRO A 63 -1.17 -25.55 6.27
C PRO A 63 -1.98 -24.36 5.75
N ALA A 64 -3.01 -24.62 4.94
CA ALA A 64 -3.96 -23.61 4.52
C ALA A 64 -4.74 -23.09 5.75
N TYR A 65 -4.92 -21.79 5.85
CA TYR A 65 -5.62 -21.12 6.94
C TYR A 65 -6.81 -20.29 6.40
N GLU A 66 -7.77 -19.97 7.25
CA GLU A 66 -9.04 -19.37 6.84
C GLU A 66 -8.89 -18.12 5.96
N ARG A 67 -7.95 -17.22 6.30
CA ARG A 67 -7.72 -16.01 5.49
C ARG A 67 -7.22 -16.34 4.09
N LEU A 68 -6.36 -17.36 3.94
CA LEU A 68 -5.91 -17.80 2.63
C LEU A 68 -7.09 -18.33 1.80
N ILE A 69 -7.97 -19.13 2.42
CA ILE A 69 -9.15 -19.68 1.75
C ILE A 69 -10.12 -18.56 1.34
N THR A 70 -10.34 -17.59 2.23
CA THR A 70 -11.13 -16.38 1.92
C THR A 70 -10.53 -15.61 0.74
N ALA A 71 -9.22 -15.40 0.76
CA ALA A 71 -8.50 -14.71 -0.32
C ALA A 71 -8.59 -15.46 -1.66
N LEU A 72 -8.46 -16.78 -1.64
CA LEU A 72 -8.61 -17.65 -2.82
C LEU A 72 -10.04 -17.60 -3.35
N THR A 73 -11.04 -17.61 -2.47
CA THR A 73 -12.46 -17.51 -2.84
C THR A 73 -12.75 -16.18 -3.57
N VAL A 74 -12.23 -15.07 -3.03
CA VAL A 74 -12.36 -13.75 -3.66
C VAL A 74 -11.64 -13.72 -5.01
N ALA A 75 -10.41 -14.24 -5.06
CA ALA A 75 -9.62 -14.26 -6.30
C ALA A 75 -10.30 -15.10 -7.40
N GLU A 76 -10.85 -16.27 -7.08
CA GLU A 76 -11.57 -17.13 -8.02
C GLU A 76 -12.79 -16.43 -8.65
N ARG A 77 -13.49 -15.62 -7.85
CA ARG A 77 -14.70 -14.90 -8.30
C ARG A 77 -14.39 -13.63 -9.07
N SER A 78 -13.27 -12.99 -8.79
CA SER A 78 -12.99 -11.62 -9.24
C SER A 78 -11.99 -11.54 -10.40
N ARG A 79 -11.32 -12.63 -10.76
CA ARG A 79 -10.25 -12.62 -11.78
C ARG A 79 -10.02 -13.95 -12.48
N THR A 80 -9.24 -13.89 -13.57
CA THR A 80 -8.76 -15.09 -14.25
C THR A 80 -7.49 -15.58 -13.55
N LEU A 81 -7.52 -16.80 -13.02
CA LEU A 81 -6.36 -17.46 -12.41
C LEU A 81 -5.68 -18.38 -13.42
N SER A 82 -4.34 -18.29 -13.52
CA SER A 82 -3.57 -19.11 -14.46
C SER A 82 -3.64 -20.60 -14.09
N PRO A 83 -3.43 -21.52 -15.06
CA PRO A 83 -3.44 -22.96 -14.80
C PRO A 83 -2.46 -23.38 -13.71
N LYS A 84 -1.25 -22.80 -13.72
CA LYS A 84 -0.21 -23.07 -12.70
C LYS A 84 -0.65 -22.62 -11.31
N PHE A 85 -1.27 -21.44 -11.20
CA PHE A 85 -1.82 -20.95 -9.94
C PHE A 85 -2.85 -21.93 -9.37
N LYS A 86 -3.80 -22.35 -10.21
CA LYS A 86 -4.84 -23.31 -9.81
C LYS A 86 -4.25 -24.66 -9.39
N ALA A 87 -3.24 -25.15 -10.10
CA ALA A 87 -2.59 -26.40 -9.77
C ALA A 87 -1.92 -26.38 -8.38
N VAL A 88 -1.42 -25.22 -7.93
CA VAL A 88 -0.78 -25.04 -6.62
C VAL A 88 -1.80 -24.81 -5.51
N PHE A 89 -2.71 -23.86 -5.69
CA PHE A 89 -3.59 -23.39 -4.62
C PHE A 89 -4.99 -24.01 -4.62
N MET A 90 -5.38 -24.64 -5.72
CA MET A 90 -6.71 -25.23 -5.91
C MET A 90 -6.57 -26.62 -6.55
N PRO A 91 -5.89 -27.57 -5.89
CA PRO A 91 -5.68 -28.89 -6.45
C PRO A 91 -7.01 -29.55 -6.78
N ASN A 92 -7.10 -30.21 -7.96
CA ASN A 92 -8.33 -30.80 -8.49
C ASN A 92 -9.47 -29.78 -8.73
N GLY A 93 -9.15 -28.50 -8.93
CA GLY A 93 -10.13 -27.43 -9.18
C GLY A 93 -10.99 -27.06 -7.97
N LYS A 94 -10.55 -27.37 -6.75
CA LYS A 94 -11.26 -27.07 -5.50
C LYS A 94 -10.40 -26.22 -4.58
N LEU A 95 -11.04 -25.34 -3.81
CA LEU A 95 -10.41 -24.63 -2.72
C LEU A 95 -9.88 -25.63 -1.67
N PRO A 96 -8.72 -25.37 -1.07
CA PRO A 96 -8.19 -26.23 -0.01
C PRO A 96 -9.06 -26.15 1.25
N ASN A 97 -9.06 -27.21 2.04
CA ASN A 97 -9.60 -27.17 3.39
C ASN A 97 -8.59 -26.53 4.35
N VAL A 98 -9.08 -26.01 5.49
CA VAL A 98 -8.20 -25.56 6.58
C VAL A 98 -7.30 -26.72 7.02
N GLY A 99 -6.00 -26.46 7.13
CA GLY A 99 -4.99 -27.47 7.48
C GLY A 99 -4.45 -28.30 6.30
N GLU A 100 -5.01 -28.18 5.10
CA GLU A 100 -4.47 -28.83 3.91
C GLU A 100 -3.12 -28.24 3.52
N ILE A 101 -2.13 -29.09 3.25
CA ILE A 101 -0.74 -28.63 2.99
C ILE A 101 -0.58 -28.13 1.57
N ILE A 102 -0.19 -26.87 1.45
CA ILE A 102 0.13 -26.22 0.18
C ILE A 102 1.65 -26.19 -0.01
N LYS A 103 2.12 -26.71 -1.14
CA LYS A 103 3.54 -26.75 -1.51
C LYS A 103 3.80 -25.93 -2.75
N GLN A 104 4.93 -25.22 -2.75
CA GLN A 104 5.38 -24.34 -3.84
C GLN A 104 6.84 -24.69 -4.22
N PRO A 105 7.08 -25.89 -4.80
CA PRO A 105 8.44 -26.37 -5.05
C PRO A 105 9.22 -25.51 -6.05
N GLU A 106 8.56 -24.87 -7.03
CA GLU A 106 9.20 -23.96 -7.96
C GLU A 106 9.62 -22.66 -7.25
N LEU A 107 8.77 -22.12 -6.36
CA LEU A 107 9.13 -20.96 -5.54
C LEU A 107 10.33 -21.29 -4.62
N ALA A 108 10.40 -22.50 -4.07
CA ALA A 108 11.55 -22.93 -3.29
C ALA A 108 12.86 -22.84 -4.11
N LYS A 109 12.85 -23.30 -5.37
CA LYS A 109 14.00 -23.18 -6.28
C LYS A 109 14.36 -21.74 -6.58
N THR A 110 13.36 -20.88 -6.81
CA THR A 110 13.57 -19.44 -7.02
C THR A 110 14.25 -18.79 -5.81
N LEU A 111 13.77 -19.09 -4.61
CA LEU A 111 14.38 -18.60 -3.37
C LEU A 111 15.81 -19.13 -3.18
N GLU A 112 16.12 -20.36 -3.61
CA GLU A 112 17.49 -20.92 -3.60
C GLU A 112 18.42 -20.20 -4.59
N ILE A 113 17.92 -19.84 -5.77
CA ILE A 113 18.67 -19.03 -6.75
C ILE A 113 19.00 -17.65 -6.14
N ILE A 114 18.01 -16.99 -5.53
CA ILE A 114 18.22 -15.71 -4.84
C ILE A 114 19.21 -15.87 -3.69
N ALA A 115 19.10 -16.93 -2.91
CA ALA A 115 19.98 -17.21 -1.78
C ALA A 115 21.43 -17.44 -2.17
N SER A 116 21.67 -18.16 -3.28
CA SER A 116 23.01 -18.56 -3.73
C SER A 116 23.68 -17.54 -4.64
N SER A 117 22.93 -16.89 -5.49
CA SER A 117 23.44 -16.04 -6.57
C SER A 117 22.99 -14.57 -6.46
N GLY A 118 22.19 -14.26 -5.44
CA GLY A 118 21.72 -12.89 -5.17
C GLY A 118 20.94 -12.28 -6.33
N GLN A 119 21.21 -11.01 -6.59
CA GLN A 119 20.54 -10.26 -7.65
C GLN A 119 20.85 -10.82 -9.04
N GLU A 120 22.10 -11.20 -9.32
CA GLU A 120 22.51 -11.76 -10.61
C GLU A 120 21.71 -13.01 -10.98
N GLY A 121 21.49 -13.92 -10.03
CA GLY A 121 20.74 -15.15 -10.29
C GLY A 121 19.26 -14.92 -10.65
N PHE A 122 18.67 -13.82 -10.17
CA PHE A 122 17.28 -13.50 -10.46
C PHE A 122 17.09 -12.57 -11.65
N TYR A 123 18.00 -11.61 -11.90
CA TYR A 123 17.80 -10.56 -12.90
C TYR A 123 18.66 -10.72 -14.15
N ASN A 124 19.72 -11.53 -14.11
CA ASN A 124 20.70 -11.63 -15.21
C ASN A 124 21.19 -13.06 -15.41
N SER A 125 20.27 -13.99 -15.73
CA SER A 125 20.62 -15.40 -15.89
C SER A 125 19.65 -16.11 -16.81
N PHE A 126 19.97 -17.36 -17.15
CA PHE A 126 19.07 -18.25 -17.89
C PHE A 126 17.70 -18.42 -17.20
N PHE A 127 17.64 -18.28 -15.89
CA PHE A 127 16.39 -18.28 -15.16
C PHE A 127 15.51 -17.07 -15.52
N THR A 128 16.14 -15.89 -15.68
CA THR A 128 15.47 -14.65 -16.14
C THR A 128 14.90 -14.82 -17.55
N GLU A 129 15.73 -15.33 -18.48
CA GLU A 129 15.31 -15.61 -19.87
C GLU A 129 14.08 -16.50 -19.90
N THR A 130 14.06 -17.56 -19.08
CA THR A 130 12.93 -18.49 -18.98
C THR A 130 11.66 -17.78 -18.48
N MET A 131 11.75 -16.97 -17.43
CA MET A 131 10.61 -16.22 -16.89
C MET A 131 10.05 -15.23 -17.93
N VAL A 132 10.91 -14.51 -18.64
CA VAL A 132 10.53 -13.57 -19.70
C VAL A 132 9.82 -14.30 -20.83
N GLN A 133 10.35 -15.42 -21.30
CA GLN A 133 9.74 -16.21 -22.36
C GLN A 133 8.35 -16.72 -21.98
N GLU A 134 8.20 -17.29 -20.78
CA GLU A 134 6.91 -17.76 -20.26
C GLU A 134 5.88 -16.64 -20.17
N ALA A 135 6.24 -15.49 -19.59
CA ALA A 135 5.36 -14.35 -19.47
C ALA A 135 4.93 -13.81 -20.84
N ARG A 136 5.85 -13.73 -21.81
CA ARG A 136 5.58 -13.25 -23.17
C ARG A 136 4.68 -14.18 -23.98
N GLN A 137 4.78 -15.50 -23.78
CA GLN A 137 3.88 -16.47 -24.42
C GLN A 137 2.40 -16.21 -24.05
N ASP A 138 2.16 -15.69 -22.84
CA ASP A 138 0.83 -15.38 -22.32
C ASP A 138 0.49 -13.88 -22.36
N GLY A 139 1.26 -13.07 -23.13
CA GLY A 139 0.90 -11.69 -23.47
C GLY A 139 1.63 -10.59 -22.68
N SER A 140 2.65 -10.91 -21.90
CA SER A 140 3.52 -9.86 -21.31
C SER A 140 4.32 -9.12 -22.37
N ILE A 141 4.73 -7.91 -22.03
CA ILE A 141 5.64 -7.08 -22.83
C ILE A 141 7.08 -7.06 -22.28
N TRP A 142 7.38 -7.87 -21.26
CA TRP A 142 8.70 -7.93 -20.64
C TRP A 142 9.80 -8.27 -21.63
N LEU A 143 10.96 -7.66 -21.43
CA LEU A 143 12.20 -7.96 -22.11
C LEU A 143 13.24 -8.35 -21.05
N GLU A 144 14.24 -9.12 -21.43
CA GLU A 144 15.38 -9.46 -20.56
C GLU A 144 16.10 -8.19 -20.09
N GLU A 145 16.27 -7.21 -20.98
CA GLU A 145 16.85 -5.90 -20.69
C GLU A 145 16.10 -5.14 -19.58
N ASP A 146 14.78 -5.32 -19.43
CA ASP A 146 13.99 -4.70 -18.36
C ASP A 146 14.42 -5.24 -16.98
N PHE A 147 14.83 -6.50 -16.91
CA PHE A 147 15.36 -7.13 -15.69
C PHE A 147 16.81 -6.72 -15.45
N GLU A 148 17.68 -6.79 -16.47
CA GLU A 148 19.10 -6.42 -16.37
C GLU A 148 19.27 -4.98 -15.86
N ASN A 149 18.41 -4.06 -16.31
CA ASN A 149 18.44 -2.65 -15.93
C ASN A 149 17.69 -2.34 -14.63
N TYR A 150 17.04 -3.34 -14.00
CA TYR A 150 16.31 -3.09 -12.76
C TYR A 150 17.26 -2.80 -11.60
N SER A 151 17.02 -1.71 -10.89
CA SER A 151 17.82 -1.31 -9.73
C SER A 151 16.97 -0.82 -8.58
N VAL A 152 17.45 -1.03 -7.35
CA VAL A 152 16.91 -0.42 -6.15
C VAL A 152 17.28 1.06 -6.13
N VAL A 153 16.36 1.92 -5.70
CA VAL A 153 16.61 3.36 -5.51
C VAL A 153 16.46 3.69 -4.03
N GLU A 154 17.54 4.19 -3.44
CA GLU A 154 17.50 4.81 -2.12
C GLU A 154 17.02 6.25 -2.25
N ARG A 155 16.14 6.67 -1.35
CA ARG A 155 15.56 8.01 -1.38
C ARG A 155 15.57 8.62 0.01
N GLU A 156 15.79 9.93 0.07
CA GLU A 156 15.64 10.68 1.31
C GLU A 156 14.17 10.63 1.77
N PRO A 157 13.90 10.29 3.03
CA PRO A 157 12.54 10.21 3.54
C PRO A 157 11.89 11.60 3.66
N ILE A 158 10.57 11.62 3.73
CA ILE A 158 9.82 12.81 4.14
C ILE A 158 9.86 12.90 5.67
N THR A 159 10.33 14.04 6.16
CA THR A 159 10.33 14.36 7.59
C THR A 159 9.29 15.45 7.88
N ILE A 160 8.49 15.22 8.91
CA ILE A 160 7.38 16.09 9.32
C ILE A 160 7.56 16.40 10.80
N ASN A 161 7.44 17.69 11.19
CA ASN A 161 7.37 18.07 12.58
C ASN A 161 5.91 18.36 12.94
N PHE A 162 5.35 17.60 13.88
CA PHE A 162 3.96 17.74 14.31
C PHE A 162 3.87 17.57 15.84
N LEU A 163 3.28 18.54 16.52
CA LEU A 163 3.07 18.56 17.98
C LEU A 163 4.32 18.18 18.79
N GLY A 164 5.49 18.68 18.39
CA GLY A 164 6.77 18.44 19.09
C GLY A 164 7.46 17.11 18.73
N ALA A 165 6.83 16.26 17.93
CA ALA A 165 7.42 15.02 17.45
C ALA A 165 7.96 15.15 16.03
N GLN A 166 8.92 14.30 15.68
CA GLN A 166 9.39 14.08 14.32
C GLN A 166 8.79 12.81 13.75
N LEU A 167 8.12 12.92 12.60
CA LEU A 167 7.64 11.78 11.83
C LEU A 167 8.53 11.59 10.62
N THR A 168 8.93 10.35 10.35
CA THR A 168 9.72 9.96 9.18
C THR A 168 8.95 8.94 8.36
N THR A 169 8.72 9.20 7.07
CA THR A 169 7.88 8.35 6.22
C THR A 169 8.37 8.32 4.78
N ALA A 170 7.76 7.45 3.95
CA ALA A 170 8.21 7.20 2.58
C ALA A 170 8.03 8.42 1.65
N PRO A 171 9.04 8.72 0.83
CA PRO A 171 8.97 9.75 -0.21
C PRO A 171 8.36 9.20 -1.50
N PRO A 172 8.07 10.06 -2.53
CA PRO A 172 7.73 9.59 -3.87
C PRO A 172 8.78 8.60 -4.45
N PRO A 173 8.33 7.59 -5.22
CA PRO A 173 6.98 7.43 -5.79
C PRO A 173 5.92 6.89 -4.83
N SER A 174 6.13 6.86 -3.52
CA SER A 174 5.01 6.77 -2.60
C SER A 174 4.42 8.15 -2.33
N SER A 175 3.10 8.25 -2.39
CA SER A 175 2.38 9.48 -2.09
C SER A 175 2.17 9.71 -0.59
N GLY A 176 2.37 8.67 0.23
CA GLY A 176 1.96 8.66 1.62
C GLY A 176 2.57 9.79 2.44
N GLY A 177 3.90 9.94 2.40
CA GLY A 177 4.60 10.94 3.19
C GLY A 177 4.19 12.37 2.85
N THR A 178 4.13 12.70 1.56
CA THR A 178 3.71 14.03 1.11
C THR A 178 2.26 14.31 1.52
N THR A 179 1.35 13.36 1.32
CA THR A 179 -0.07 13.52 1.64
C THR A 179 -0.29 13.68 3.15
N ILE A 180 0.37 12.87 4.00
CA ILE A 180 0.29 13.01 5.46
C ILE A 180 0.87 14.36 5.92
N ALA A 181 2.01 14.77 5.36
CA ALA A 181 2.63 16.05 5.69
C ALA A 181 1.66 17.22 5.40
N THR A 182 1.04 17.22 4.23
CA THR A 182 0.05 18.23 3.87
C THR A 182 -1.14 18.24 4.84
N ILE A 183 -1.70 17.06 5.16
CA ILE A 183 -2.84 16.95 6.09
C ILE A 183 -2.47 17.45 7.48
N LEU A 184 -1.36 16.99 8.05
CA LEU A 184 -0.94 17.38 9.41
C LEU A 184 -0.61 18.87 9.49
N ASN A 185 0.01 19.43 8.47
CA ASN A 185 0.29 20.87 8.41
C ASN A 185 -1.01 21.69 8.32
N ILE A 186 -2.02 21.25 7.54
CA ILE A 186 -3.35 21.90 7.50
C ILE A 186 -4.00 21.86 8.88
N ILE A 187 -4.04 20.69 9.54
CA ILE A 187 -4.64 20.52 10.86
C ILE A 187 -3.95 21.42 11.90
N SER A 188 -2.64 21.62 11.79
CA SER A 188 -1.85 22.46 12.70
C SER A 188 -2.24 23.95 12.69
N GLU A 189 -2.97 24.40 11.67
CA GLU A 189 -3.46 25.78 11.58
C GLU A 189 -4.75 26.02 12.39
N PHE A 190 -5.28 24.97 13.03
CA PHE A 190 -6.51 25.02 13.84
C PHE A 190 -6.23 24.62 15.30
N ASP A 191 -7.04 25.14 16.23
CA ASP A 191 -7.07 24.63 17.60
C ASP A 191 -7.77 23.27 17.66
N PHE A 192 -7.00 22.23 17.32
CA PHE A 192 -7.49 20.88 17.10
C PHE A 192 -7.80 20.11 18.37
N SER A 193 -7.13 20.43 19.50
CA SER A 193 -7.19 19.65 20.74
C SER A 193 -8.50 19.76 21.51
N GLY A 194 -9.19 20.91 21.38
CA GLY A 194 -10.45 21.19 22.05
C GLY A 194 -11.68 21.09 21.15
N MET A 195 -11.50 20.62 19.91
CA MET A 195 -12.54 20.64 18.90
C MET A 195 -13.63 19.59 19.15
N GLU A 196 -14.90 19.97 18.95
CA GLU A 196 -16.05 19.06 19.00
C GLU A 196 -15.90 17.96 17.93
N THR A 197 -16.39 16.75 18.21
CA THR A 197 -16.10 15.55 17.41
C THR A 197 -16.53 15.68 15.95
N SER A 198 -17.69 16.26 15.64
CA SER A 198 -18.15 16.43 14.25
C SER A 198 -17.32 17.48 13.51
N ALA A 199 -16.93 18.56 14.19
CA ALA A 199 -16.05 19.58 13.63
C ALA A 199 -14.64 19.05 13.39
N ARG A 200 -14.11 18.24 14.32
CA ARG A 200 -12.81 17.55 14.17
C ARG A 200 -12.82 16.60 12.97
N ALA A 201 -13.88 15.79 12.85
CA ALA A 201 -14.04 14.87 11.71
C ALA A 201 -14.13 15.64 10.38
N HIS A 202 -14.93 16.72 10.35
CA HIS A 202 -15.04 17.61 9.19
C HIS A 202 -13.68 18.19 8.77
N LEU A 203 -12.92 18.76 9.71
CA LEU A 203 -11.59 19.30 9.44
C LEU A 203 -10.64 18.26 8.86
N ILE A 204 -10.59 17.05 9.45
CA ILE A 204 -9.74 15.95 8.95
C ILE A 204 -10.15 15.59 7.52
N VAL A 205 -11.45 15.48 7.22
CA VAL A 205 -11.98 15.15 5.89
C VAL A 205 -11.61 16.24 4.88
N GLU A 206 -11.78 17.50 5.24
CA GLU A 206 -11.43 18.63 4.36
C GLU A 206 -9.92 18.73 4.10
N ALA A 207 -9.08 18.40 5.10
CA ALA A 207 -7.65 18.27 4.92
C ALA A 207 -7.28 17.08 4.01
N MET A 208 -7.92 15.91 4.20
CA MET A 208 -7.78 14.74 3.32
C MET A 208 -8.15 15.12 1.87
N ARG A 209 -9.30 15.76 1.65
CA ARG A 209 -9.77 16.21 0.33
C ARG A 209 -8.69 17.00 -0.42
N ARG A 210 -8.09 17.99 0.23
CA ARG A 210 -7.06 18.87 -0.37
C ARG A 210 -5.77 18.12 -0.65
N ALA A 211 -5.30 17.36 0.30
CA ALA A 211 -4.06 16.61 0.14
C ALA A 211 -4.17 15.50 -0.93
N TYR A 212 -5.31 14.83 -1.04
CA TYR A 212 -5.54 13.85 -2.12
C TYR A 212 -5.77 14.51 -3.47
N ARG A 213 -6.28 15.76 -3.52
CA ARG A 213 -6.30 16.55 -4.75
C ARG A 213 -4.88 16.87 -5.21
N ASP A 214 -4.02 17.36 -4.31
CA ASP A 214 -2.61 17.59 -4.63
C ASP A 214 -1.91 16.28 -5.07
N ARG A 215 -2.18 15.18 -4.39
CA ARG A 215 -1.71 13.85 -4.79
C ARG A 215 -2.07 13.53 -6.24
N ALA A 216 -3.32 13.76 -6.61
CA ALA A 216 -3.82 13.44 -7.95
C ALA A 216 -3.12 14.25 -9.05
N PHE A 217 -2.82 15.50 -8.81
CA PHE A 217 -2.33 16.43 -9.85
C PHE A 217 -0.81 16.60 -9.88
N TYR A 218 -0.10 16.31 -8.77
CA TYR A 218 1.34 16.61 -8.68
C TYR A 218 2.23 15.36 -8.52
N LEU A 219 1.72 14.23 -8.00
CA LEU A 219 2.57 13.13 -7.62
C LEU A 219 2.73 12.07 -8.74
N GLY A 220 3.91 11.51 -8.81
CA GLY A 220 4.32 10.47 -9.75
C GLY A 220 5.73 9.97 -9.40
N ASP A 221 6.43 9.41 -10.38
CA ASP A 221 7.82 9.02 -10.20
C ASP A 221 8.76 10.24 -10.32
N PRO A 222 9.50 10.60 -9.24
CA PRO A 222 10.37 11.78 -9.24
C PRO A 222 11.56 11.67 -10.21
N ASP A 223 11.86 10.47 -10.73
CA ASP A 223 12.90 10.30 -11.76
C ASP A 223 12.39 10.69 -13.16
N PHE A 224 11.08 10.89 -13.33
CA PHE A 224 10.42 11.20 -14.60
C PHE A 224 9.64 12.52 -14.60
N VAL A 225 9.22 13.00 -13.42
CA VAL A 225 8.43 14.23 -13.29
C VAL A 225 8.97 15.10 -12.16
N ASP A 226 8.95 16.41 -12.40
CA ASP A 226 9.31 17.36 -11.36
C ASP A 226 8.15 17.54 -10.37
N ILE A 227 8.33 16.99 -9.17
CA ILE A 227 7.35 17.04 -8.09
C ILE A 227 7.74 18.18 -7.14
N PRO A 228 6.90 19.20 -6.94
CA PRO A 228 7.22 20.32 -6.05
C PRO A 228 7.08 19.93 -4.57
N ILE A 229 7.80 18.88 -4.12
CA ILE A 229 7.66 18.30 -2.77
C ILE A 229 7.80 19.37 -1.70
N ARG A 230 8.84 20.22 -1.79
CA ARG A 230 9.10 21.28 -0.79
C ARG A 230 7.93 22.26 -0.65
N LYS A 231 7.23 22.56 -1.75
CA LYS A 231 6.03 23.38 -1.74
C LYS A 231 4.87 22.64 -1.09
N LEU A 232 4.60 21.41 -1.52
CA LEU A 232 3.44 20.62 -1.05
C LEU A 232 3.45 20.38 0.46
N ILE A 233 4.65 20.17 1.04
CA ILE A 233 4.81 19.96 2.49
C ILE A 233 5.13 21.24 3.26
N SER A 234 5.09 22.41 2.64
CA SER A 234 5.39 23.68 3.31
C SER A 234 4.22 24.15 4.17
N LYS A 235 4.56 24.90 5.23
CA LYS A 235 3.54 25.55 6.07
C LYS A 235 2.77 26.62 5.31
N GLU A 236 3.42 27.33 4.36
CA GLU A 236 2.78 28.34 3.53
C GLU A 236 1.65 27.73 2.67
N HIS A 237 1.94 26.62 1.98
CA HIS A 237 0.94 25.90 1.20
C HIS A 237 -0.20 25.35 2.08
N ALA A 238 0.13 24.81 3.25
CA ALA A 238 -0.86 24.33 4.20
C ALA A 238 -1.76 25.45 4.73
N LEU A 239 -1.20 26.64 4.99
CA LEU A 239 -1.97 27.82 5.41
C LEU A 239 -2.95 28.25 4.32
N ASP A 240 -2.52 28.32 3.06
CA ASP A 240 -3.39 28.63 1.93
C ASP A 240 -4.55 27.62 1.82
N LEU A 241 -4.25 26.33 1.97
CA LEU A 241 -5.25 25.27 1.96
C LEU A 241 -6.19 25.36 3.18
N ALA A 242 -5.67 25.62 4.37
CA ALA A 242 -6.43 25.77 5.61
C ALA A 242 -7.42 26.95 5.51
N GLN A 243 -6.98 28.10 4.99
CA GLN A 243 -7.84 29.27 4.78
C GLN A 243 -8.99 29.03 3.81
N SER A 244 -8.86 28.03 2.94
CA SER A 244 -9.93 27.62 2.01
C SER A 244 -10.97 26.70 2.62
N ILE A 245 -10.79 26.24 3.88
CA ILE A 245 -11.75 25.39 4.59
C ILE A 245 -12.82 26.25 5.22
N ASP A 246 -14.07 25.98 4.87
CA ASP A 246 -15.24 26.51 5.57
C ASP A 246 -15.65 25.48 6.64
N MET A 247 -15.51 25.85 7.92
CA MET A 247 -15.84 24.94 9.02
C MET A 247 -17.33 24.62 9.16
N ASP A 248 -18.19 25.36 8.45
CA ASP A 248 -19.64 25.17 8.47
C ASP A 248 -20.20 24.46 7.23
N ALA A 249 -19.38 24.31 6.17
CA ALA A 249 -19.81 23.69 4.93
C ALA A 249 -18.71 22.86 4.26
N ALA A 250 -19.10 21.69 3.74
CA ALA A 250 -18.20 20.87 2.91
C ALA A 250 -17.83 21.60 1.62
N THR A 251 -16.56 21.50 1.22
CA THR A 251 -16.08 22.10 -0.04
C THR A 251 -16.76 21.42 -1.24
N PRO A 252 -17.47 22.16 -2.10
CA PRO A 252 -18.09 21.59 -3.28
C PRO A 252 -17.06 21.13 -4.30
N ILE A 253 -17.35 20.05 -5.03
CA ILE A 253 -16.53 19.62 -6.18
C ILE A 253 -16.71 20.62 -7.32
N HIS A 254 -15.59 21.08 -7.88
CA HIS A 254 -15.63 21.87 -9.11
C HIS A 254 -16.12 21.01 -10.30
N LYS A 255 -16.83 21.62 -11.25
CA LYS A 255 -17.34 20.91 -12.43
C LYS A 255 -16.23 20.26 -13.25
N ASP A 256 -15.06 20.86 -13.27
CA ASP A 256 -13.87 20.36 -13.98
C ASP A 256 -13.22 19.15 -13.30
N ASP A 257 -13.54 18.91 -12.01
CA ASP A 257 -13.07 17.78 -11.22
C ASP A 257 -14.10 16.61 -11.22
N GLN A 258 -15.22 16.71 -11.92
CA GLN A 258 -16.23 15.67 -11.98
C GLN A 258 -15.77 14.50 -12.85
N LEU A 259 -15.97 13.29 -12.34
CA LEU A 259 -15.66 12.06 -13.06
C LEU A 259 -16.85 11.62 -13.92
N ASP A 260 -16.59 11.32 -15.19
CA ASP A 260 -17.56 10.61 -16.04
C ASP A 260 -17.51 9.12 -15.72
N GLY A 261 -18.54 8.59 -15.05
CA GLY A 261 -18.74 7.16 -14.86
C GLY A 261 -19.03 6.70 -13.45
N LYS A 262 -19.65 5.51 -13.34
CA LYS A 262 -19.86 4.82 -12.06
C LYS A 262 -18.54 4.20 -11.59
N LEU A 263 -18.01 4.69 -10.47
CA LEU A 263 -16.87 4.07 -9.81
C LEU A 263 -17.24 2.68 -9.29
N ALA A 264 -16.67 1.64 -9.90
CA ALA A 264 -16.70 0.31 -9.31
C ALA A 264 -15.66 0.27 -8.18
N TRP A 265 -16.14 0.38 -6.95
CA TRP A 265 -15.32 0.23 -5.77
C TRP A 265 -15.21 -1.24 -5.39
N ASN A 266 -13.99 -1.73 -5.15
CA ASN A 266 -13.81 -3.08 -4.63
C ASN A 266 -12.96 -3.03 -3.36
N GLU A 267 -13.51 -3.56 -2.27
CA GLU A 267 -12.86 -3.62 -0.96
C GLU A 267 -11.78 -4.71 -0.97
N GLY A 268 -10.60 -4.39 -0.42
CA GLY A 268 -9.55 -5.37 -0.21
C GLY A 268 -8.30 -4.74 0.40
N ALA A 269 -7.75 -5.37 1.43
CA ALA A 269 -6.43 -5.06 1.96
C ALA A 269 -5.46 -6.09 1.38
N HIS A 270 -4.57 -5.67 0.47
CA HIS A 270 -3.80 -6.59 -0.37
C HIS A 270 -2.27 -6.40 -0.26
N THR A 271 -1.84 -5.44 0.51
CA THR A 271 -0.46 -5.12 0.85
C THR A 271 -0.08 -5.84 2.13
N SER A 272 1.18 -5.92 2.47
CA SER A 272 1.66 -6.40 3.78
C SER A 272 2.52 -5.34 4.43
N HIS A 273 2.43 -5.24 5.76
CA HIS A 273 3.30 -4.40 6.56
C HIS A 273 3.80 -5.16 7.78
N PHE A 274 5.04 -4.88 8.17
CA PHE A 274 5.57 -5.29 9.47
C PHE A 274 6.45 -4.19 10.06
N SER A 275 6.38 -4.05 11.39
CA SER A 275 7.16 -3.12 12.21
C SER A 275 8.10 -3.92 13.10
N ILE A 276 9.38 -3.52 13.17
CA ILE A 276 10.40 -4.21 13.97
C ILE A 276 11.15 -3.19 14.80
N LEU A 277 11.38 -3.55 16.06
CA LEU A 277 12.32 -2.89 16.98
C LEU A 277 13.16 -3.96 17.64
N ASP A 278 14.49 -3.86 17.56
CA ASP A 278 15.39 -4.77 18.24
C ASP A 278 15.91 -4.22 19.57
N MET A 279 16.59 -5.07 20.32
CA MET A 279 17.17 -4.71 21.65
C MET A 279 18.27 -3.63 21.58
N ASN A 280 18.80 -3.32 20.39
CA ASN A 280 19.81 -2.29 20.19
C ASN A 280 19.20 -0.96 19.74
N GLY A 281 17.86 -0.89 19.60
CA GLY A 281 17.16 0.27 19.09
C GLY A 281 17.13 0.36 17.55
N ASN A 282 17.64 -0.66 16.83
CA ASN A 282 17.45 -0.73 15.39
C ASN A 282 15.98 -0.96 15.07
N ARG A 283 15.49 -0.28 14.03
CA ARG A 283 14.08 -0.29 13.69
C ARG A 283 13.84 -0.39 12.19
N ALA A 284 12.78 -1.09 11.83
CA ALA A 284 12.34 -1.19 10.46
C ALA A 284 10.81 -1.09 10.36
N ALA A 285 10.33 -0.32 9.39
CA ALA A 285 8.94 -0.25 8.97
C ALA A 285 8.89 -0.65 7.50
N VAL A 286 8.35 -1.83 7.21
CA VAL A 286 8.39 -2.39 5.87
C VAL A 286 6.99 -2.59 5.33
N THR A 287 6.68 -1.90 4.24
CA THR A 287 5.45 -2.10 3.48
C THR A 287 5.79 -2.64 2.10
N GLN A 288 5.22 -3.80 1.73
CA GLN A 288 5.47 -4.45 0.46
C GLN A 288 4.16 -4.93 -0.16
N THR A 289 4.10 -4.98 -1.49
CA THR A 289 2.86 -5.29 -2.19
C THR A 289 3.10 -5.97 -3.53
N ILE A 290 2.10 -6.67 -4.00
CA ILE A 290 1.88 -7.08 -5.39
C ILE A 290 0.56 -6.49 -5.91
N ASN A 291 0.13 -5.38 -5.32
CA ASN A 291 -1.07 -4.59 -5.50
C ASN A 291 -2.35 -5.29 -4.98
N THR A 292 -2.90 -6.27 -5.65
CA THR A 292 -4.13 -6.97 -5.22
C THR A 292 -3.85 -8.38 -4.69
N TRP A 293 -4.83 -9.04 -4.02
CA TRP A 293 -4.67 -10.43 -3.59
C TRP A 293 -4.30 -11.31 -4.78
N PHE A 294 -3.15 -11.98 -4.65
CA PHE A 294 -2.53 -12.78 -5.69
C PHE A 294 -2.22 -11.99 -6.98
N GLY A 295 -1.98 -10.68 -6.84
CA GLY A 295 -1.52 -9.81 -7.92
C GLY A 295 -2.41 -9.90 -9.15
N SER A 296 -1.81 -10.26 -10.29
CA SER A 296 -2.51 -10.44 -11.56
C SER A 296 -3.23 -11.79 -11.70
N GLY A 297 -3.18 -12.68 -10.68
CA GLY A 297 -3.69 -14.05 -10.76
C GLY A 297 -2.86 -14.97 -11.65
N TYR A 298 -1.74 -14.49 -12.17
CA TYR A 298 -0.83 -15.25 -13.01
C TYR A 298 0.38 -15.74 -12.21
N MET A 299 0.62 -17.04 -12.26
CA MET A 299 1.81 -17.67 -11.68
C MET A 299 2.70 -18.20 -12.80
N LEU A 300 3.96 -17.78 -12.82
CA LEU A 300 4.96 -18.27 -13.75
C LEU A 300 5.24 -19.77 -13.50
N PRO A 301 5.17 -20.61 -14.54
CA PRO A 301 5.34 -22.05 -14.40
C PRO A 301 6.69 -22.48 -13.85
N SER A 302 7.79 -21.90 -14.33
CA SER A 302 9.16 -22.28 -13.94
C SER A 302 9.57 -21.78 -12.57
N SER A 303 9.15 -20.56 -12.21
CA SER A 303 9.58 -19.87 -11.00
C SER A 303 8.63 -20.01 -9.81
N GLY A 304 7.36 -20.33 -10.06
CA GLY A 304 6.33 -20.32 -9.02
C GLY A 304 6.01 -18.91 -8.49
N LEU A 305 6.49 -17.86 -9.12
CA LEU A 305 6.20 -16.49 -8.74
C LEU A 305 4.77 -16.12 -9.15
N ILE A 306 4.02 -15.56 -8.23
CA ILE A 306 2.77 -14.87 -8.52
C ILE A 306 3.12 -13.45 -8.95
N LEU A 307 2.72 -13.07 -10.16
CA LEU A 307 3.01 -11.75 -10.70
C LEU A 307 2.13 -10.69 -10.07
N ASN A 308 2.72 -9.54 -9.79
CA ASN A 308 1.99 -8.35 -9.37
C ASN A 308 1.04 -7.85 -10.47
N ASN A 309 0.16 -6.92 -10.12
CA ASN A 309 -0.60 -6.11 -11.06
C ASN A 309 -0.46 -4.62 -10.72
N GLU A 310 0.77 -4.21 -10.45
CA GLU A 310 1.12 -2.84 -10.07
C GLU A 310 0.93 -1.84 -11.21
N MET A 311 0.84 -2.31 -12.46
CA MET A 311 0.59 -1.44 -13.61
C MET A 311 -0.78 -0.72 -13.53
N ASP A 312 -1.73 -1.25 -12.74
CA ASP A 312 -3.02 -0.59 -12.49
C ASP A 312 -2.90 0.69 -11.66
N ASP A 313 -1.79 0.87 -10.94
CA ASP A 313 -1.54 2.08 -10.14
C ASP A 313 -1.02 3.25 -10.98
N PHE A 314 -0.70 3.04 -12.26
CA PHE A 314 -0.52 4.12 -13.21
C PHE A 314 -1.86 4.77 -13.62
N SER A 315 -1.77 6.00 -14.14
CA SER A 315 -2.87 6.63 -14.86
C SER A 315 -2.99 6.01 -16.26
N ALA A 316 -3.93 5.10 -16.44
CA ALA A 316 -4.24 4.57 -17.78
C ALA A 316 -4.83 5.65 -18.70
N LYS A 317 -5.56 6.61 -18.10
CA LYS A 317 -6.10 7.82 -18.74
C LYS A 317 -6.22 8.88 -17.65
N PRO A 318 -5.91 10.15 -17.90
CA PRO A 318 -6.04 11.22 -16.91
C PRO A 318 -7.43 11.23 -16.28
N LEU A 319 -7.48 11.32 -14.96
CA LEU A 319 -8.68 11.29 -14.12
C LEU A 319 -9.52 10.00 -14.21
N ALA A 320 -9.13 8.99 -14.99
CA ALA A 320 -9.78 7.69 -14.92
C ALA A 320 -9.36 6.98 -13.61
N PRO A 321 -10.32 6.49 -12.81
CA PRO A 321 -10.01 5.85 -11.54
C PRO A 321 -9.35 4.49 -11.74
N ASN A 322 -8.34 4.14 -10.91
CA ASN A 322 -7.78 2.80 -10.84
C ASN A 322 -8.70 1.85 -10.04
N ARG A 323 -8.23 0.64 -9.74
CA ARG A 323 -8.95 -0.37 -8.94
C ARG A 323 -9.44 0.17 -7.59
N TYR A 324 -8.70 1.07 -6.97
CA TYR A 324 -9.03 1.68 -5.68
C TYR A 324 -9.85 2.96 -5.79
N GLY A 325 -10.29 3.31 -6.98
CA GLY A 325 -10.99 4.56 -7.24
C GLY A 325 -10.11 5.80 -7.16
N LEU A 326 -8.78 5.63 -7.08
CA LEU A 326 -7.84 6.75 -7.13
C LEU A 326 -7.77 7.32 -8.52
N VAL A 327 -7.85 8.64 -8.59
CA VAL A 327 -7.63 9.39 -9.82
C VAL A 327 -6.22 9.95 -9.86
N HIS A 328 -5.65 10.04 -11.05
CA HIS A 328 -4.30 10.54 -11.29
C HIS A 328 -4.28 11.42 -12.53
N GLY A 329 -3.41 12.44 -12.52
CA GLY A 329 -3.10 13.26 -13.69
C GLY A 329 -2.05 12.62 -14.61
N GLU A 330 -1.56 13.42 -15.55
CA GLU A 330 -0.51 13.03 -16.50
C GLU A 330 0.81 12.62 -15.84
N GLN A 331 1.09 13.16 -14.65
CA GLN A 331 2.34 12.91 -13.91
C GLN A 331 2.55 11.42 -13.63
N ASN A 332 1.46 10.67 -13.46
CA ASN A 332 1.49 9.23 -13.22
C ASN A 332 1.14 8.40 -14.47
N SER A 333 1.25 8.96 -15.68
CA SER A 333 1.05 8.20 -16.93
C SER A 333 2.15 7.16 -17.15
N ILE A 334 1.80 6.08 -17.85
CA ILE A 334 2.71 4.96 -18.14
C ILE A 334 3.83 5.42 -19.07
N GLN A 335 5.08 5.10 -18.68
CA GLN A 335 6.28 5.25 -19.52
C GLN A 335 7.23 4.06 -19.29
N PRO A 336 8.07 3.68 -20.25
CA PRO A 336 9.12 2.70 -20.04
C PRO A 336 10.03 3.08 -18.87
N ASN A 337 10.40 2.12 -18.02
CA ASN A 337 11.28 2.27 -16.84
C ASN A 337 10.74 3.16 -15.72
N LYS A 338 9.55 3.70 -15.84
CA LYS A 338 8.90 4.52 -14.82
C LYS A 338 8.25 3.65 -13.76
N ARG A 339 8.31 4.09 -12.49
CA ARG A 339 7.59 3.49 -11.37
C ARG A 339 6.21 4.12 -11.21
N MET A 340 5.22 3.32 -10.87
CA MET A 340 3.88 3.79 -10.57
C MET A 340 3.82 4.50 -9.22
N LEU A 341 2.85 5.40 -9.06
CA LEU A 341 2.58 6.08 -7.81
C LEU A 341 1.96 5.10 -6.80
N SER A 342 2.61 4.93 -5.65
CA SER A 342 2.15 4.08 -4.55
C SER A 342 1.44 4.89 -3.46
N SER A 343 0.71 4.20 -2.58
CA SER A 343 0.15 4.74 -1.33
C SER A 343 0.76 4.10 -0.07
N MET A 344 1.78 3.25 -0.21
CA MET A 344 2.45 2.61 0.92
C MET A 344 3.12 3.66 1.82
N THR A 345 2.85 3.62 3.13
CA THR A 345 3.22 4.67 4.07
C THR A 345 3.83 4.08 5.35
N PRO A 346 4.97 3.37 5.25
CA PRO A 346 5.70 2.99 6.46
C PRO A 346 6.14 4.26 7.19
N THR A 347 5.92 4.31 8.51
CA THR A 347 6.12 5.54 9.28
C THR A 347 6.78 5.26 10.62
N PHE A 348 7.69 6.16 11.02
CA PHE A 348 8.22 6.28 12.36
C PHE A 348 7.73 7.59 13.01
N ILE A 349 7.45 7.54 14.30
CA ILE A 349 7.19 8.70 15.15
C ILE A 349 8.28 8.71 16.23
N GLU A 350 8.92 9.85 16.44
CA GLU A 350 9.90 10.08 17.49
C GLU A 350 9.51 11.33 18.29
N SER A 351 9.23 11.17 19.57
CA SER A 351 8.78 12.22 20.47
C SER A 351 9.41 12.10 21.86
N ASP A 352 9.14 13.05 22.72
CA ASP A 352 9.54 12.98 24.13
C ASP A 352 8.89 11.77 24.85
N ARG A 353 7.67 11.37 24.44
CA ARG A 353 6.99 10.18 24.95
C ARG A 353 7.72 8.89 24.56
N GLY A 354 8.30 8.84 23.36
CA GLY A 354 8.97 7.65 22.86
C GLY A 354 8.90 7.50 21.36
N ILE A 355 8.92 6.26 20.90
CA ILE A 355 8.95 5.89 19.49
C ILE A 355 7.68 5.11 19.15
N ALA A 356 7.14 5.33 17.95
CA ALA A 356 6.18 4.41 17.33
C ALA A 356 6.62 4.05 15.92
N ILE A 357 6.44 2.78 15.55
CA ILE A 357 6.73 2.23 14.22
C ILE A 357 5.43 1.64 13.71
N LEU A 358 4.93 2.13 12.59
CA LEU A 358 3.59 1.77 12.13
C LEU A 358 3.43 1.72 10.62
N GLY A 359 2.44 0.95 10.19
CA GLY A 359 1.97 0.88 8.81
C GLY A 359 0.92 -0.20 8.62
N THR A 360 0.33 -0.24 7.43
CA THR A 360 -0.84 -1.09 7.14
C THR A 360 -0.93 -1.42 5.66
N PRO A 361 -1.55 -2.54 5.26
CA PRO A 361 -2.12 -2.71 3.93
C PRO A 361 -3.43 -1.92 3.76
N GLY A 362 -3.86 -1.67 2.50
CA GLY A 362 -5.19 -1.07 2.27
C GLY A 362 -5.35 -0.21 1.02
N GLY A 363 -4.41 -0.29 0.06
CA GLY A 363 -4.48 0.51 -1.17
C GLY A 363 -4.54 2.01 -0.88
N ALA A 364 -5.48 2.73 -1.46
CA ALA A 364 -5.68 4.16 -1.25
C ALA A 364 -5.85 4.57 0.22
N ARG A 365 -6.42 3.68 1.03
CA ARG A 365 -6.75 3.92 2.44
C ARG A 365 -5.56 3.80 3.39
N ILE A 366 -4.41 3.29 2.93
CA ILE A 366 -3.19 3.20 3.75
C ILE A 366 -2.87 4.54 4.39
N ILE A 367 -2.85 5.60 3.61
CA ILE A 367 -2.49 6.96 4.05
C ILE A 367 -3.39 7.44 5.19
N THR A 368 -4.70 7.28 5.03
CA THR A 368 -5.67 7.76 6.03
C THR A 368 -5.70 6.88 7.27
N MET A 369 -5.46 5.58 7.16
CA MET A 369 -5.31 4.70 8.32
C MET A 369 -4.06 5.05 9.13
N VAL A 370 -2.93 5.28 8.47
CA VAL A 370 -1.69 5.73 9.12
C VAL A 370 -1.91 7.09 9.77
N LEU A 371 -2.56 8.04 9.08
CA LEU A 371 -2.92 9.34 9.65
C LEU A 371 -3.76 9.20 10.93
N LEU A 372 -4.83 8.41 10.92
CA LEU A 372 -5.71 8.24 12.09
C LEU A 372 -4.99 7.56 13.26
N SER A 373 -4.07 6.63 12.97
CA SER A 373 -3.21 6.00 13.96
C SER A 373 -2.19 7.01 14.54
N ILE A 374 -1.63 7.90 13.73
CA ILE A 374 -0.78 9.01 14.18
C ILE A 374 -1.57 9.95 15.11
N LEU A 375 -2.78 10.35 14.73
CA LEU A 375 -3.62 11.20 15.56
C LEU A 375 -3.98 10.52 16.89
N ASN A 376 -4.25 9.22 16.88
CA ASN A 376 -4.50 8.43 18.09
C ASN A 376 -3.28 8.42 19.01
N TYR A 377 -2.05 8.30 18.48
CA TYR A 377 -0.81 8.42 19.26
C TYR A 377 -0.72 9.76 20.00
N PHE A 378 -1.03 10.87 19.32
CA PHE A 378 -1.02 12.20 19.92
C PHE A 378 -2.19 12.46 20.89
N ASP A 379 -3.30 11.73 20.74
CA ASP A 379 -4.40 11.70 21.72
C ASP A 379 -4.05 10.83 22.98
N GLY A 380 -2.82 10.30 23.07
CA GLY A 380 -2.33 9.51 24.20
C GLY A 380 -2.51 7.99 24.04
N GLY A 381 -2.87 7.53 22.83
CA GLY A 381 -3.09 6.10 22.55
C GLY A 381 -1.81 5.26 22.68
N ASP A 382 -1.96 3.99 23.05
CA ASP A 382 -0.98 2.92 23.08
C ASP A 382 -0.98 2.10 21.78
N ALA A 383 -0.14 1.07 21.66
CA ALA A 383 -0.05 0.26 20.46
C ALA A 383 -1.39 -0.42 20.11
N GLU A 384 -2.17 -0.86 21.09
CA GLU A 384 -3.47 -1.51 20.88
C GLU A 384 -4.51 -0.51 20.33
N SER A 385 -4.65 0.64 20.96
CA SER A 385 -5.59 1.68 20.52
C SER A 385 -5.23 2.25 19.15
N MET A 386 -3.91 2.38 18.84
CA MET A 386 -3.44 2.80 17.52
C MET A 386 -3.86 1.81 16.42
N THR A 387 -3.75 0.50 16.66
CA THR A 387 -4.19 -0.51 15.69
C THR A 387 -5.70 -0.61 15.57
N ALA A 388 -6.42 -0.45 16.69
CA ALA A 388 -7.88 -0.51 16.78
C ALA A 388 -8.58 0.80 16.39
N SER A 389 -7.84 1.88 16.08
CA SER A 389 -8.41 3.21 15.74
C SER A 389 -9.58 3.10 14.79
N LYS A 390 -10.65 3.84 15.10
CA LYS A 390 -11.84 3.94 14.23
C LYS A 390 -11.46 4.58 12.91
N ARG A 391 -12.03 4.08 11.81
CA ARG A 391 -11.56 4.40 10.46
C ARG A 391 -12.61 5.10 9.63
N PHE A 392 -12.20 6.22 9.07
CA PHE A 392 -12.89 6.90 7.99
C PHE A 392 -11.90 7.37 6.94
N HIS A 393 -12.38 7.61 5.74
CA HIS A 393 -11.55 7.89 4.58
C HIS A 393 -12.25 8.82 3.61
N HIS A 394 -11.48 9.77 3.09
CA HIS A 394 -11.84 10.60 1.94
C HIS A 394 -10.62 10.73 1.03
N GLN A 395 -10.81 10.58 -0.28
CA GLN A 395 -9.69 10.56 -1.24
C GLN A 395 -9.86 11.57 -2.39
N PHE A 396 -10.51 12.72 -2.12
CA PHE A 396 -10.88 13.74 -3.10
C PHE A 396 -12.03 13.26 -3.98
N LEU A 397 -11.82 12.28 -4.82
CA LEU A 397 -12.84 11.66 -5.68
C LEU A 397 -12.86 10.13 -5.45
N PRO A 398 -14.06 9.51 -5.41
CA PRO A 398 -15.39 10.16 -5.34
C PRO A 398 -15.56 10.96 -4.05
N ASP A 399 -16.40 12.01 -4.11
CA ASP A 399 -16.71 12.88 -2.99
C ASP A 399 -17.65 12.21 -1.99
N VAL A 400 -17.08 11.34 -1.18
CA VAL A 400 -17.80 10.56 -0.17
C VAL A 400 -16.88 10.22 1.00
N ILE A 401 -17.37 10.43 2.21
CA ILE A 401 -16.73 9.95 3.43
C ILE A 401 -17.10 8.48 3.59
N ARG A 402 -16.13 7.58 3.49
CA ARG A 402 -16.33 6.16 3.81
C ARG A 402 -15.87 5.89 5.22
N TYR A 403 -16.70 5.22 6.01
CA TYR A 403 -16.40 4.94 7.41
C TYR A 403 -16.81 3.53 7.81
N GLU A 404 -16.09 2.94 8.76
CA GLU A 404 -16.43 1.64 9.34
C GLU A 404 -17.61 1.80 10.30
N LYS A 405 -18.37 0.74 10.47
CA LYS A 405 -19.43 0.67 11.48
C LYS A 405 -18.92 1.17 12.84
N ASP A 406 -19.76 1.87 13.56
CA ASP A 406 -19.49 2.44 14.90
C ASP A 406 -18.31 3.46 14.94
N THR A 407 -17.89 3.99 13.81
CA THR A 407 -16.86 5.05 13.75
C THR A 407 -17.42 6.38 14.22
N PHE A 408 -18.64 6.71 13.82
CA PHE A 408 -19.33 7.92 14.14
C PHE A 408 -20.63 7.63 14.91
N SER A 409 -20.98 8.46 15.89
CA SER A 409 -22.32 8.47 16.47
C SER A 409 -23.32 9.10 15.50
N ASP A 410 -24.61 8.90 15.75
CA ASP A 410 -25.69 9.49 14.94
C ASP A 410 -25.59 11.03 14.90
N GLU A 411 -25.17 11.66 16.02
CA GLU A 411 -24.99 13.11 16.10
C GLU A 411 -23.83 13.58 15.20
N VAL A 412 -22.73 12.81 15.13
CA VAL A 412 -21.59 13.14 14.27
C VAL A 412 -21.98 12.97 12.81
N ILE A 413 -22.69 11.90 12.46
CA ILE A 413 -23.21 11.66 11.10
C ILE A 413 -24.10 12.85 10.68
N GLN A 414 -25.09 13.19 11.52
CA GLN A 414 -26.00 14.31 11.25
C GLN A 414 -25.26 15.64 11.12
N GLY A 415 -24.24 15.88 11.97
CA GLY A 415 -23.39 17.07 11.90
C GLY A 415 -22.62 17.18 10.59
N LEU A 416 -22.07 16.07 10.10
CA LEU A 416 -21.36 16.01 8.81
C LEU A 416 -22.32 16.17 7.62
N GLU A 417 -23.49 15.53 7.65
CA GLU A 417 -24.53 15.66 6.61
C GLU A 417 -25.07 17.10 6.54
N THR A 418 -25.25 17.75 7.69
CA THR A 418 -25.70 19.14 7.77
C THR A 418 -24.71 20.09 7.11
N LYS A 419 -23.41 19.78 7.19
CA LYS A 419 -22.35 20.51 6.48
C LYS A 419 -22.28 20.19 4.97
N GLY A 420 -23.07 19.22 4.49
CA GLY A 420 -23.16 18.85 3.08
C GLY A 420 -22.26 17.67 2.67
N HIS A 421 -21.66 16.96 3.62
CA HIS A 421 -20.93 15.74 3.29
C HIS A 421 -21.86 14.59 2.91
N THR A 422 -21.43 13.75 1.96
CA THR A 422 -22.03 12.44 1.69
C THR A 422 -21.27 11.38 2.45
N LEU A 423 -22.00 10.54 3.20
CA LEU A 423 -21.39 9.47 4.00
C LEU A 423 -21.80 8.09 3.47
N GLN A 424 -20.90 7.12 3.58
CA GLN A 424 -21.11 5.72 3.24
C GLN A 424 -20.46 4.81 4.27
N GLU A 425 -21.30 4.05 4.99
CA GLU A 425 -20.79 2.96 5.82
C GLU A 425 -20.26 1.83 4.95
N ILE A 426 -19.10 1.30 5.31
CA ILE A 426 -18.43 0.20 4.61
C ILE A 426 -17.96 -0.87 5.59
N SER A 427 -17.62 -2.06 5.08
CA SER A 427 -17.01 -3.12 5.88
C SER A 427 -15.66 -2.68 6.44
N SER A 428 -15.24 -3.31 7.54
CA SER A 428 -13.94 -3.13 8.15
C SER A 428 -12.80 -3.45 7.18
N TYR A 429 -11.71 -2.68 7.26
CA TYR A 429 -10.60 -2.76 6.31
C TYR A 429 -9.24 -2.49 6.97
N GLY A 430 -8.16 -2.91 6.29
CA GLY A 430 -6.80 -2.73 6.74
C GLY A 430 -6.30 -3.86 7.64
N ASN A 431 -5.07 -3.73 8.08
CA ASN A 431 -4.37 -4.62 9.01
C ASN A 431 -3.16 -3.87 9.58
N MET A 432 -3.41 -2.87 10.43
CA MET A 432 -2.39 -2.03 11.04
C MET A 432 -1.46 -2.85 11.93
N GLN A 433 -0.16 -2.59 11.81
CA GLN A 433 0.87 -3.18 12.66
C GLN A 433 1.62 -2.04 13.34
N VAL A 434 1.71 -2.09 14.66
CA VAL A 434 2.34 -1.04 15.47
C VAL A 434 3.30 -1.66 16.48
N VAL A 435 4.46 -1.04 16.64
CA VAL A 435 5.37 -1.24 17.77
C VAL A 435 5.62 0.11 18.40
N THR A 436 5.50 0.21 19.72
CA THR A 436 5.83 1.41 20.48
C THR A 436 6.93 1.13 21.50
N TRP A 437 7.70 2.14 21.81
CA TRP A 437 8.65 2.14 22.92
C TRP A 437 8.45 3.43 23.72
N ASP A 438 8.12 3.30 24.98
CA ASP A 438 7.95 4.40 25.91
C ASP A 438 9.30 4.79 26.54
N ASN A 439 9.67 6.06 26.46
CA ASN A 439 10.96 6.55 26.93
C ASN A 439 11.06 6.60 28.47
N GLU A 440 9.95 6.78 29.20
CA GLU A 440 9.92 6.92 30.64
C GLU A 440 9.98 5.55 31.33
N SER A 441 9.13 4.62 30.92
CA SER A 441 9.04 3.26 31.49
C SER A 441 10.06 2.30 30.88
N GLY A 442 10.52 2.55 29.64
CA GLY A 442 11.31 1.60 28.85
C GLY A 442 10.48 0.44 28.30
N GLU A 443 9.15 0.48 28.43
CA GLU A 443 8.25 -0.55 27.97
C GLU A 443 8.16 -0.57 26.44
N VAL A 444 8.15 -1.79 25.88
CA VAL A 444 7.93 -2.03 24.45
C VAL A 444 6.59 -2.77 24.29
N GLU A 445 5.69 -2.19 23.53
CA GLU A 445 4.42 -2.81 23.18
C GLU A 445 4.39 -3.13 21.68
N SER A 446 3.69 -4.18 21.33
CA SER A 446 3.39 -4.50 19.93
C SER A 446 1.94 -4.91 19.78
N SER A 447 1.30 -4.43 18.72
CA SER A 447 -0.09 -4.77 18.45
C SER A 447 -0.32 -5.00 16.96
N SER A 448 -1.15 -5.99 16.67
CA SER A 448 -1.72 -6.26 15.36
C SER A 448 -3.19 -5.85 15.34
N ASP A 449 -3.64 -5.39 14.19
CA ASP A 449 -5.01 -4.95 13.96
C ASP A 449 -6.04 -6.03 14.33
N PRO A 450 -7.05 -5.71 15.17
CA PRO A 450 -8.11 -6.66 15.51
C PRO A 450 -8.97 -7.08 14.31
N ARG A 451 -8.89 -6.37 13.18
CA ARG A 451 -9.56 -6.71 11.91
C ARG A 451 -8.78 -7.75 11.10
N GLY A 452 -7.51 -7.94 11.43
CA GLY A 452 -6.66 -9.00 10.89
C GLY A 452 -6.96 -10.34 11.52
N ILE A 453 -6.30 -11.41 11.08
CA ILE A 453 -6.36 -12.69 11.77
C ILE A 453 -5.42 -12.61 12.96
N ILE A 454 -5.99 -12.82 14.14
CA ILE A 454 -5.29 -12.80 15.44
C ILE A 454 -4.83 -14.21 15.85
N GLU A 455 -4.83 -15.20 15.00
CA GLU A 455 -4.16 -16.44 15.33
C GLU A 455 -2.68 -16.30 15.01
N GLY A 456 -1.93 -15.75 15.98
CA GLY A 456 -0.49 -15.87 16.04
C GLY A 456 -0.15 -17.34 16.12
N TYR A 457 0.46 -17.90 15.09
CA TYR A 457 1.24 -19.10 15.28
C TYR A 457 2.51 -18.65 16.00
N ASP A 458 2.68 -19.07 17.25
CA ASP A 458 3.98 -19.10 17.90
C ASP A 458 4.86 -20.01 17.04
N ILE A 459 5.61 -19.41 16.14
CA ILE A 459 6.67 -20.14 15.45
C ILE A 459 7.85 -20.11 16.42
N ASP A 460 7.99 -21.17 17.19
CA ASP A 460 9.21 -21.44 17.93
C ASP A 460 10.36 -21.57 16.91
N PHE A 461 11.15 -20.52 16.80
CA PHE A 461 12.42 -20.53 16.08
C PHE A 461 13.47 -21.19 16.98
N TYR A 462 13.69 -22.48 16.83
CA TYR A 462 14.86 -23.20 17.35
C TYR A 462 15.95 -23.31 16.29
#